data_010c4518b76dc75b644c0ef7385d6f6b
#
_entry.id   010c4518b76dc75b644c0ef7385d6f6b
#
_cell.length_a   1.000
_cell.length_b   1.000
_cell.length_c   1.000
_cell.angle_alpha   90.00
_cell.angle_beta   90.00
_cell.angle_gamma   90.00
#
_symmetry.space_group_name_H-M   'P 1'
#
loop_
_entity.id
_entity.type
_entity.pdbx_description
1 polymer ?
#
loop_
_entity_poly.entity_id
_entity_poly.type
_entity_poly.pdbx_seq_one_letter_code
_entity_poly.pdbx_strand_id
1 'polypeptide(L)'
;WGDPEEALHQEQFWAVFEACLKHLPQNTARVFMMREFLEFETEEVCTELRISASNCHVILHRARNGLRRCLESTWFDEGKRTC
;
A
#
# COMPACT_ATOMS: atom_id res chain seq x y z
N TRP A 1 8.94 2.38 -9.64
CA TRP A 1 9.32 1.58 -8.46
C TRP A 1 10.68 0.89 -8.65
N GLY A 2 11.48 1.29 -9.60
CA GLY A 2 12.74 0.65 -9.88
C GLY A 2 12.54 -0.73 -10.47
N ASP A 3 13.21 -1.75 -9.93
CA ASP A 3 13.01 -3.13 -10.33
C ASP A 3 12.04 -3.79 -9.34
N PRO A 4 10.74 -3.89 -9.66
CA PRO A 4 9.76 -4.41 -8.72
C PRO A 4 9.99 -5.87 -8.37
N GLU A 5 10.50 -6.66 -9.31
CA GLU A 5 10.73 -8.07 -9.06
C GLU A 5 11.86 -8.26 -8.04
N GLU A 6 12.93 -7.51 -8.19
CA GLU A 6 14.05 -7.57 -7.25
C GLU A 6 13.63 -7.06 -5.87
N ALA A 7 12.88 -5.96 -5.82
CA ALA A 7 12.41 -5.40 -4.57
C ALA A 7 11.53 -6.39 -3.80
N LEU A 8 10.69 -7.13 -4.50
CA LEU A 8 9.78 -8.09 -3.87
C LEU A 8 10.51 -9.25 -3.21
N HIS A 9 11.75 -9.51 -3.59
CA HIS A 9 12.54 -10.60 -2.99
C HIS A 9 13.40 -10.16 -1.82
N GLN A 10 13.37 -8.88 -1.45
CA GLN A 10 14.18 -8.37 -0.36
C GLN A 10 13.37 -8.22 0.93
N GLU A 11 13.84 -8.82 2.00
CA GLU A 11 13.19 -8.69 3.31
C GLU A 11 13.16 -7.24 3.77
N GLN A 12 14.19 -6.47 3.47
CA GLN A 12 14.28 -5.06 3.83
C GLN A 12 13.17 -4.25 3.17
N PHE A 13 12.84 -4.58 1.93
CA PHE A 13 11.74 -3.92 1.22
C PHE A 13 10.43 -4.14 1.97
N TRP A 14 10.17 -5.38 2.35
CA TRP A 14 8.92 -5.71 3.05
C TRP A 14 8.83 -5.08 4.42
N ALA A 15 9.95 -4.93 5.11
CA ALA A 15 9.98 -4.23 6.39
C ALA A 15 9.61 -2.75 6.21
N VAL A 16 10.14 -2.11 5.19
CA VAL A 16 9.83 -0.71 4.87
C VAL A 16 8.38 -0.59 4.41
N PHE A 17 7.93 -1.51 3.57
CA PHE A 17 6.54 -1.54 3.10
C PHE A 17 5.57 -1.63 4.27
N GLU A 18 5.84 -2.54 5.21
CA GLU A 18 5.00 -2.70 6.38
C GLU A 18 4.98 -1.43 7.23
N ALA A 19 6.12 -0.79 7.41
CA ALA A 19 6.19 0.47 8.14
C ALA A 19 5.37 1.55 7.45
N CYS A 20 5.47 1.64 6.11
CA CYS A 20 4.68 2.59 5.35
C CYS A 20 3.19 2.30 5.46
N LEU A 21 2.83 1.03 5.46
CA LEU A 21 1.43 0.61 5.61
C LEU A 21 0.87 1.07 6.95
N LYS A 22 1.67 0.98 8.01
CA LYS A 22 1.28 1.42 9.36
C LYS A 22 1.09 2.93 9.47
N HIS A 23 1.69 3.69 8.56
CA HIS A 23 1.49 5.14 8.53
C HIS A 23 0.17 5.56 7.91
N LEU A 24 -0.49 4.65 7.20
CA LEU A 24 -1.80 4.93 6.63
C LEU A 24 -2.88 4.89 7.71
N PRO A 25 -3.98 5.64 7.54
CA PRO A 25 -5.14 5.47 8.43
C PRO A 25 -5.56 4.01 8.44
N GLN A 26 -6.05 3.55 9.60
CA GLN A 26 -6.38 2.14 9.78
C GLN A 26 -7.31 1.59 8.72
N ASN A 27 -8.39 2.30 8.41
CA ASN A 27 -9.33 1.84 7.40
C ASN A 27 -8.71 1.81 6.00
N THR A 28 -7.85 2.76 5.70
CA THR A 28 -7.17 2.84 4.42
C THR A 28 -6.25 1.63 4.23
N ALA A 29 -5.46 1.32 5.26
CA ALA A 29 -4.57 0.16 5.23
C ALA A 29 -5.38 -1.14 5.10
N ARG A 30 -6.50 -1.23 5.82
CA ARG A 30 -7.35 -2.40 5.81
C ARG A 30 -7.94 -2.67 4.43
N VAL A 31 -8.49 -1.64 3.79
CA VAL A 31 -9.05 -1.77 2.44
C VAL A 31 -7.97 -2.23 1.46
N PHE A 32 -6.80 -1.61 1.56
CA PHE A 32 -5.67 -1.97 0.70
C PHE A 32 -5.28 -3.44 0.86
N MET A 33 -5.14 -3.90 2.10
CA MET A 33 -4.77 -5.28 2.38
C MET A 33 -5.82 -6.27 1.87
N MET A 34 -7.09 -5.97 2.08
CA MET A 34 -8.16 -6.85 1.65
C MET A 34 -8.20 -6.99 0.13
N ARG A 35 -8.01 -5.88 -0.59
CA ARG A 35 -8.07 -5.91 -2.05
C ARG A 35 -6.81 -6.47 -2.69
N GLU A 36 -5.65 -6.09 -2.19
CA GLU A 36 -4.39 -6.38 -2.89
C GLU A 36 -3.73 -7.68 -2.41
N PHE A 37 -3.93 -8.05 -1.18
CA PHE A 37 -3.28 -9.25 -0.63
C PHE A 37 -4.24 -10.39 -0.37
N LEU A 38 -5.42 -10.11 0.16
CA LEU A 38 -6.40 -11.13 0.48
C LEU A 38 -7.36 -11.42 -0.67
N GLU A 39 -7.23 -10.65 -1.75
CA GLU A 39 -8.01 -10.84 -2.98
C GLU A 39 -9.52 -10.80 -2.80
N PHE A 40 -9.98 -10.01 -1.82
CA PHE A 40 -11.40 -9.78 -1.63
C PHE A 40 -11.96 -8.97 -2.79
N GLU A 41 -13.16 -9.30 -3.21
CA GLU A 41 -13.86 -8.49 -4.20
C GLU A 41 -14.30 -7.16 -3.59
N THR A 42 -14.46 -6.14 -4.44
CA THR A 42 -14.88 -4.82 -3.97
C THR A 42 -16.16 -4.90 -3.16
N GLU A 43 -17.12 -5.71 -3.61
CA GLU A 43 -18.38 -5.88 -2.90
C GLU A 43 -18.20 -6.47 -1.52
N GLU A 44 -17.27 -7.41 -1.38
CA GLU A 44 -16.96 -8.02 -0.09
C GLU A 44 -16.35 -7.01 0.87
N VAL A 45 -15.43 -6.19 0.37
CA VAL A 45 -14.81 -5.13 1.17
C VAL A 45 -15.87 -4.14 1.63
N CYS A 46 -16.75 -3.73 0.71
CA CYS A 46 -17.81 -2.79 1.02
C CYS A 46 -18.74 -3.32 2.11
N THR A 47 -19.08 -4.60 2.02
CA THR A 47 -19.95 -5.24 3.01
C THR A 47 -19.28 -5.32 4.37
N GLU A 48 -18.01 -5.76 4.40
CA GLU A 48 -17.27 -5.91 5.65
C GLU A 48 -17.05 -4.59 6.37
N LEU A 49 -16.71 -3.56 5.62
CA LEU A 49 -16.34 -2.28 6.20
C LEU A 49 -17.49 -1.26 6.17
N ARG A 50 -18.62 -1.63 5.61
CA ARG A 50 -19.81 -0.79 5.48
C ARG A 50 -19.51 0.54 4.78
N ILE A 51 -18.86 0.41 3.63
CA ILE A 51 -18.54 1.56 2.78
C ILE A 51 -19.13 1.36 1.39
N SER A 52 -19.29 2.45 0.65
CA SER A 52 -19.77 2.37 -0.73
C SER A 52 -18.63 1.96 -1.66
N ALA A 53 -18.98 1.47 -2.84
CA ALA A 53 -18.00 1.12 -3.86
C ALA A 53 -17.17 2.34 -4.26
N SER A 54 -17.81 3.50 -4.41
CA SER A 54 -17.11 4.75 -4.72
C SER A 54 -16.08 5.08 -3.65
N ASN A 55 -16.48 4.96 -2.39
CA ASN A 55 -15.58 5.23 -1.28
C ASN A 55 -14.43 4.24 -1.23
N CYS A 56 -14.71 2.97 -1.52
CA CYS A 56 -13.68 1.94 -1.59
C CYS A 56 -12.60 2.32 -2.62
N HIS A 57 -13.02 2.76 -3.80
CA HIS A 57 -12.08 3.17 -4.83
C HIS A 57 -11.26 4.39 -4.43
N VAL A 58 -11.87 5.35 -3.78
CA VAL A 58 -11.17 6.54 -3.27
C VAL A 58 -10.13 6.13 -2.23
N ILE A 59 -10.51 5.26 -1.31
CA ILE A 59 -9.61 4.79 -0.26
C ILE A 59 -8.42 4.03 -0.87
N LEU A 60 -8.68 3.17 -1.85
CA LEU A 60 -7.61 2.43 -2.54
C LEU A 60 -6.64 3.36 -3.24
N HIS A 61 -7.17 4.38 -3.90
CA HIS A 61 -6.34 5.37 -4.57
C HIS A 61 -5.43 6.09 -3.58
N ARG A 62 -6.00 6.51 -2.45
CA ARG A 62 -5.25 7.17 -1.39
C ARG A 62 -4.20 6.24 -0.78
N ALA A 63 -4.55 4.98 -0.59
CA ALA A 63 -3.63 4.00 -0.05
C ALA A 63 -2.42 3.83 -0.96
N ARG A 64 -2.65 3.65 -2.25
CA ARG A 64 -1.58 3.49 -3.23
C ARG A 64 -0.68 4.72 -3.28
N ASN A 65 -1.27 5.90 -3.29
CA ASN A 65 -0.50 7.14 -3.31
C ASN A 65 0.30 7.34 -2.02
N GLY A 66 -0.30 7.05 -0.87
CA GLY A 66 0.38 7.16 0.42
C GLY A 66 1.55 6.19 0.53
N LEU A 67 1.34 4.94 0.13
CA LEU A 67 2.39 3.94 0.12
C LEU A 67 3.51 4.31 -0.84
N ARG A 68 3.14 4.77 -2.03
CA ARG A 68 4.11 5.18 -3.04
C ARG A 68 5.01 6.30 -2.51
N ARG A 69 4.42 7.32 -1.92
CA ARG A 69 5.19 8.44 -1.37
C ARG A 69 6.12 7.99 -0.26
N CYS A 70 5.61 7.14 0.62
CA CYS A 70 6.40 6.63 1.73
C CYS A 70 7.57 5.80 1.22
N LEU A 71 7.31 4.91 0.27
CA LEU A 71 8.36 4.08 -0.31
C LEU A 71 9.38 4.91 -1.07
N GLU A 72 8.94 5.90 -1.84
CA GLU A 72 9.85 6.77 -2.57
C GLU A 72 10.77 7.53 -1.65
N SER A 73 10.27 8.03 -0.54
CA SER A 73 11.08 8.80 0.39
C SER A 73 11.95 7.93 1.30
N THR A 74 11.52 6.70 1.58
CA THR A 74 12.21 5.84 2.54
C THR A 74 13.10 4.82 1.86
N TRP A 75 12.62 4.21 0.77
CA TRP A 75 13.34 3.14 0.09
C TRP A 75 14.11 3.63 -1.13
N PHE A 76 13.38 4.20 -2.08
CA PHE A 76 13.99 4.57 -3.37
C PHE A 76 14.80 5.85 -3.32
N ASP A 77 14.37 6.79 -2.49
CA ASP A 77 15.05 8.09 -2.38
C ASP A 77 16.43 7.93 -1.75
N GLU A 78 16.57 7.05 -0.77
CA GLU A 78 17.86 6.76 -0.16
C GLU A 78 18.86 6.24 -1.20
N GLY A 79 18.38 5.40 -2.10
CA GLY A 79 19.20 4.90 -3.19
C GLY A 79 19.70 6.01 -4.10
N LYS A 80 18.88 7.01 -4.33
CA LYS A 80 19.25 8.15 -5.16
C LYS A 80 20.29 9.05 -4.48
N ARG A 81 20.22 9.15 -3.17
CA ARG A 81 21.16 10.00 -2.41
C ARG A 81 22.58 9.46 -2.41
N THR A 82 22.71 8.18 -2.52
CA THR A 82 24.01 7.53 -2.51
C THR A 82 24.72 7.59 -3.86
N CYS A 83 24.01 8.05 -4.86
CA CYS A 83 24.57 8.26 -6.20
C CYS A 83 25.12 9.69 -6.42
#